data_e4b77a4205fb81447ac30f368803ea3b
#
_entry.id   e4b77a4205fb81447ac30f368803ea3b
#
_cell.length_a   1.000
_cell.length_b   1.000
_cell.length_c   1.000
_cell.angle_alpha   90.00
_cell.angle_beta   90.00
_cell.angle_gamma   90.00
#
_symmetry.space_group_name_H-M   'P 1'
#
loop_
_entity.id
_entity.type
_entity.pdbx_description
1 polymer ?
#
loop_
_entity_poly.entity_id
_entity_poly.type
_entity_poly.pdbx_seq_one_letter_code
_entity_poly.pdbx_strand_id
1 'polypeptide(L)'
;MRLDDGILTFFCPGCETTHSVSVEPTDPCYWTWNGSLEKPTLSPSVLTRSGHYVDGSHGCWCNYYTAHPEEEVVFKCYRCHSFIRDGNIEFLSDCSHKLAGQTVPLDPLK
;
A
#
# COMPACT_ATOMS: atom_id res chain seq x y z
N MET A 1 14.77 -2.91 -1.14
CA MET A 1 14.27 -1.72 -1.86
C MET A 1 15.15 -1.47 -3.06
N ARG A 2 14.56 -1.08 -4.16
CA ARG A 2 15.26 -0.94 -5.43
C ARG A 2 14.73 0.26 -6.19
N LEU A 3 15.63 1.06 -6.74
CA LEU A 3 15.28 2.16 -7.63
C LEU A 3 15.63 1.74 -9.07
N ASP A 4 14.65 1.85 -9.96
CA ASP A 4 14.81 1.50 -11.36
C ASP A 4 13.99 2.46 -12.21
N ASP A 5 14.68 3.27 -13.00
CA ASP A 5 14.08 4.20 -13.96
C ASP A 5 13.02 5.12 -13.32
N GLY A 6 13.33 5.68 -12.15
CA GLY A 6 12.43 6.57 -11.42
C GLY A 6 11.33 5.86 -10.64
N ILE A 7 11.33 4.54 -10.62
CA ILE A 7 10.36 3.75 -9.87
C ILE A 7 11.05 3.08 -8.69
N LEU A 8 10.57 3.37 -7.50
CA LEU A 8 11.08 2.80 -6.25
C LEU A 8 10.21 1.62 -5.86
N THR A 9 10.80 0.44 -5.75
CA THR A 9 10.10 -0.79 -5.41
C THR A 9 10.57 -1.30 -4.06
N PHE A 10 9.65 -1.65 -3.19
CA PHE A 10 9.95 -2.18 -1.87
C PHE A 10 9.06 -3.37 -1.54
N PHE A 11 9.57 -4.26 -0.69
CA PHE A 11 8.81 -5.40 -0.20
C PHE A 11 7.99 -5.00 1.01
N CYS A 12 6.67 -5.18 0.94
CA CYS A 12 5.76 -4.86 2.04
C CYS A 12 5.59 -6.09 2.94
N PRO A 13 6.02 -6.03 4.21
CA PRO A 13 5.89 -7.19 5.10
C PRO A 13 4.45 -7.52 5.48
N GLY A 14 3.55 -6.55 5.41
CA GLY A 14 2.14 -6.79 5.68
C GLY A 14 1.43 -7.49 4.54
N CYS A 15 1.69 -7.05 3.30
CA CYS A 15 1.09 -7.63 2.10
C CYS A 15 1.83 -8.88 1.62
N GLU A 16 3.07 -9.07 2.07
CA GLU A 16 3.96 -10.15 1.62
C GLU A 16 4.20 -10.10 0.10
N THR A 17 4.22 -8.90 -0.45
CA THR A 17 4.48 -8.64 -1.87
C THR A 17 5.13 -7.27 -2.03
N THR A 18 5.56 -6.96 -3.24
CA THR A 18 6.21 -5.68 -3.52
C THR A 18 5.19 -4.61 -3.87
N HIS A 19 5.52 -3.36 -3.51
CA HIS A 19 4.83 -2.16 -3.97
C HIS A 19 5.82 -1.28 -4.70
N SER A 20 5.33 -0.52 -5.67
CA SER A 20 6.16 0.40 -6.46
C SER A 20 5.52 1.78 -6.47
N VAL A 21 6.35 2.81 -6.33
CA VAL A 21 5.92 4.20 -6.40
C VAL A 21 6.88 4.98 -7.30
N SER A 22 6.35 5.95 -8.03
CA SER A 22 7.19 6.85 -8.82
C SER A 22 7.81 7.89 -7.89
N VAL A 23 9.12 8.10 -8.02
CA VAL A 23 9.84 9.18 -7.33
C VAL A 23 10.41 10.17 -8.34
N GLU A 24 9.95 10.09 -9.58
CA GLU A 24 10.38 10.97 -10.67
C GLU A 24 9.55 12.26 -10.66
N PRO A 25 10.18 13.44 -10.44
CA PRO A 25 9.44 14.72 -10.35
C PRO A 25 8.67 15.11 -11.60
N THR A 26 9.00 14.54 -12.76
CA THR A 26 8.26 14.82 -14.01
C THR A 26 6.93 14.05 -14.10
N ASP A 27 6.72 13.06 -13.24
CA ASP A 27 5.47 12.33 -13.15
C ASP A 27 4.44 13.20 -12.42
N PRO A 28 3.20 13.36 -12.92
CA PRO A 28 2.18 14.16 -12.23
C PRO A 28 1.80 13.62 -10.85
N CYS A 29 2.05 12.33 -10.59
CA CYS A 29 1.78 11.71 -9.29
C CYS A 29 3.06 11.03 -8.81
N TYR A 30 3.87 11.75 -8.05
CA TYR A 30 5.12 11.17 -7.57
C TYR A 30 5.26 11.36 -6.05
N TRP A 31 6.09 10.51 -5.46
CA TRP A 31 6.43 10.58 -4.04
C TRP A 31 7.76 11.30 -3.85
N THR A 32 7.84 12.11 -2.80
CA THR A 32 9.10 12.70 -2.37
C THR A 32 9.89 11.64 -1.62
N TRP A 33 11.16 11.46 -1.99
CA TRP A 33 12.04 10.45 -1.43
C TRP A 33 13.34 11.10 -0.97
N ASN A 34 13.85 10.64 0.19
CA ASN A 34 15.08 11.19 0.77
C ASN A 34 16.37 10.71 0.08
N GLY A 35 16.27 9.84 -0.94
CA GLY A 35 17.42 9.33 -1.67
C GLY A 35 18.13 8.15 -1.03
N SER A 36 17.67 7.68 0.12
CA SER A 36 18.27 6.54 0.82
C SER A 36 17.53 5.25 0.50
N LEU A 37 18.26 4.19 0.16
CA LEU A 37 17.70 2.85 0.01
C LEU A 37 17.76 2.05 1.31
N GLU A 38 18.63 2.45 2.24
CA GLU A 38 18.78 1.77 3.52
C GLU A 38 17.78 2.27 4.56
N LYS A 39 17.56 3.57 4.61
CA LYS A 39 16.63 4.21 5.52
C LYS A 39 15.72 5.16 4.76
N PRO A 40 14.84 4.63 3.89
CA PRO A 40 14.02 5.49 3.05
C PRO A 40 12.96 6.24 3.84
N THR A 41 12.66 7.44 3.37
CA THR A 41 11.52 8.23 3.80
C THR A 41 10.77 8.68 2.57
N LEU A 42 9.48 8.37 2.52
CA LEU A 42 8.59 8.73 1.42
C LEU A 42 7.47 9.62 1.92
N SER A 43 7.06 10.56 1.10
CA SER A 43 5.93 11.43 1.37
C SER A 43 5.16 11.64 0.06
N PRO A 44 3.85 11.57 0.06
CA PRO A 44 2.93 11.25 1.16
C PRO A 44 2.89 9.75 1.51
N SER A 45 1.83 9.34 2.21
CA SER A 45 1.62 7.92 2.53
C SER A 45 1.40 7.08 1.28
N VAL A 46 1.70 5.79 1.37
CA VAL A 46 1.47 4.83 0.29
C VAL A 46 0.16 4.09 0.56
N LEU A 47 -0.77 4.22 -0.36
CA LEU A 47 -2.07 3.55 -0.28
C LEU A 47 -2.21 2.57 -1.44
N THR A 48 -2.42 1.31 -1.11
CA THR A 48 -2.68 0.25 -2.08
C THR A 48 -4.06 -0.34 -1.81
N ARG A 49 -4.85 -0.49 -2.86
CA ARG A 49 -6.17 -1.09 -2.80
C ARG A 49 -6.30 -2.17 -3.86
N SER A 50 -7.08 -3.21 -3.55
CA SER A 50 -7.39 -4.25 -4.52
C SER A 50 -8.76 -4.86 -4.23
N GLY A 51 -9.39 -5.43 -5.25
CA GLY A 51 -10.65 -6.15 -5.12
C GLY A 51 -11.87 -5.30 -4.82
N HIS A 52 -11.89 -4.04 -5.25
CA HIS A 52 -12.82 -3.05 -4.71
C HIS A 52 -14.05 -2.74 -5.54
N TYR A 53 -14.09 -3.15 -6.80
CA TYR A 53 -15.15 -2.67 -7.69
C TYR A 53 -16.15 -3.76 -8.00
N VAL A 54 -17.42 -3.44 -7.76
CA VAL A 54 -18.53 -4.21 -8.30
C VAL A 54 -18.67 -3.80 -9.77
N ASP A 55 -18.81 -4.77 -10.66
CA ASP A 55 -18.90 -4.53 -12.10
C ASP A 55 -20.02 -3.53 -12.42
N GLY A 56 -19.70 -2.50 -13.20
CA GLY A 56 -20.62 -1.45 -13.57
C GLY A 56 -20.96 -0.46 -12.49
N SER A 57 -20.27 -0.50 -11.35
CA SER A 57 -20.52 0.36 -10.21
C SER A 57 -19.22 1.02 -9.78
N HIS A 58 -19.32 2.21 -9.17
CA HIS A 58 -18.22 2.87 -8.50
C HIS A 58 -18.11 2.45 -7.02
N GLY A 59 -18.93 1.50 -6.60
CA GLY A 59 -18.94 0.98 -5.24
C GLY A 59 -17.89 -0.09 -4.99
N CYS A 60 -17.69 -0.38 -3.74
CA CYS A 60 -16.80 -1.42 -3.25
C CYS A 60 -17.61 -2.69 -2.99
N TRP A 61 -16.97 -3.85 -3.09
CA TRP A 61 -17.61 -5.11 -2.70
C TRP A 61 -18.09 -5.12 -1.25
N CYS A 62 -17.45 -4.32 -0.37
CA CYS A 62 -17.92 -4.15 0.99
C CYS A 62 -19.35 -3.60 1.03
N ASN A 63 -19.67 -2.62 0.17
CA ASN A 63 -21.01 -2.06 0.10
C ASN A 63 -22.01 -3.08 -0.41
N TYR A 64 -21.60 -3.89 -1.38
CA TYR A 64 -22.44 -4.97 -1.90
C TYR A 64 -22.82 -5.95 -0.81
N TYR A 65 -21.85 -6.44 -0.04
CA TYR A 65 -22.11 -7.41 1.03
C TYR A 65 -22.88 -6.82 2.20
N THR A 66 -22.76 -5.52 2.43
CA THR A 66 -23.59 -4.83 3.42
C THR A 66 -25.05 -4.84 3.03
N ALA A 67 -25.32 -4.67 1.72
CA ALA A 67 -26.68 -4.72 1.19
C ALA A 67 -27.22 -6.17 1.02
N HIS A 68 -26.32 -7.16 1.00
CA HIS A 68 -26.68 -8.56 0.78
C HIS A 68 -26.06 -9.44 1.89
N PRO A 69 -26.48 -9.26 3.15
CA PRO A 69 -25.84 -9.95 4.29
C PRO A 69 -26.04 -11.48 4.25
N GLU A 70 -26.99 -11.97 3.48
CA GLU A 70 -27.24 -13.40 3.30
C GLU A 70 -26.26 -14.07 2.35
N GLU A 71 -25.51 -13.31 1.58
CA GLU A 71 -24.55 -13.88 0.63
C GLU A 71 -23.20 -14.14 1.29
N GLU A 72 -22.55 -15.22 0.83
CA GLU A 72 -21.21 -15.55 1.26
C GLU A 72 -20.21 -14.53 0.72
N VAL A 73 -19.27 -14.10 1.56
CA VAL A 73 -18.26 -13.12 1.17
C VAL A 73 -17.18 -13.82 0.34
N VAL A 74 -17.22 -13.63 -0.98
CA VAL A 74 -16.25 -14.19 -1.92
C VAL A 74 -15.16 -13.16 -2.25
N PHE A 75 -15.54 -11.90 -2.41
CA PHE A 75 -14.62 -10.81 -2.72
C PHE A 75 -14.48 -9.89 -1.53
N LYS A 76 -13.24 -9.69 -1.09
CA LYS A 76 -12.94 -8.80 0.03
C LYS A 76 -12.17 -7.60 -0.46
N CYS A 77 -12.53 -6.43 0.04
CA CYS A 77 -11.69 -5.25 -0.11
C CYS A 77 -10.38 -5.46 0.61
N TYR A 78 -9.30 -5.11 -0.06
CA TYR A 78 -7.98 -5.11 0.54
C TYR A 78 -7.42 -3.71 0.52
N ARG A 79 -6.84 -3.29 1.63
CA ARG A 79 -6.22 -1.98 1.75
C ARG A 79 -4.91 -2.12 2.51
N CYS A 80 -3.88 -1.49 1.98
CA CYS A 80 -2.62 -1.31 2.69
C CYS A 80 -2.28 0.17 2.64
N HIS A 81 -2.29 0.83 3.78
CA HIS A 81 -2.04 2.25 3.91
C HIS A 81 -0.90 2.43 4.90
N SER A 82 0.19 3.03 4.45
CA SER A 82 1.39 3.09 5.27
C SER A 82 2.16 4.38 5.06
N PHE A 83 2.93 4.75 6.09
CA PHE A 83 3.99 5.74 5.99
C PHE A 83 5.33 5.03 5.99
N ILE A 84 6.25 5.50 5.16
CA ILE A 84 7.62 5.00 5.16
C ILE A 84 8.50 6.13 5.64
N ARG A 85 9.14 5.92 6.78
CA ARG A 85 9.97 6.92 7.45
C ARG A 85 11.21 6.26 8.04
N ASP A 86 12.36 6.81 7.70
CA ASP A 86 13.64 6.45 8.31
C ASP A 86 13.90 4.93 8.29
N GLY A 87 13.53 4.27 7.20
CA GLY A 87 13.71 2.83 7.01
C GLY A 87 12.66 1.95 7.64
N ASN A 88 11.62 2.53 8.24
CA ASN A 88 10.52 1.78 8.85
C ASN A 88 9.23 2.01 8.07
N ILE A 89 8.36 1.01 8.07
CA ILE A 89 7.02 1.13 7.53
C ILE A 89 6.02 1.14 8.70
N GLU A 90 5.22 2.20 8.77
CA GLU A 90 4.16 2.36 9.76
C GLU A 90 2.83 2.09 9.09
N PHE A 91 2.20 0.99 9.45
CA PHE A 91 0.88 0.64 8.92
C PHE A 91 -0.20 1.35 9.71
N LEU A 92 -1.11 2.00 8.99
CA LEU A 92 -2.26 2.64 9.61
C LEU A 92 -3.29 1.58 10.02
N SER A 93 -4.18 1.97 10.93
CA SER A 93 -5.17 1.03 11.49
C SER A 93 -6.21 0.57 10.48
N ASP A 94 -6.31 1.24 9.34
CA ASP A 94 -7.25 0.88 8.29
C ASP A 94 -6.71 -0.20 7.33
N CYS A 95 -5.50 -0.70 7.56
CA CYS A 95 -4.96 -1.81 6.76
C CYS A 95 -5.75 -3.09 6.96
N SER A 96 -5.85 -3.88 5.89
CA SER A 96 -6.58 -5.16 5.92
C SER A 96 -5.77 -6.32 6.48
N HIS A 97 -4.43 -6.19 6.50
CA HIS A 97 -3.57 -7.27 6.99
C HIS A 97 -3.30 -7.15 8.50
N LYS A 98 -2.68 -8.19 9.05
CA LYS A 98 -2.48 -8.33 10.49
C LYS A 98 -1.51 -7.33 11.11
N LEU A 99 -0.72 -6.62 10.30
CA LEU A 99 0.21 -5.61 10.80
C LEU A 99 -0.42 -4.23 10.93
N ALA A 100 -1.72 -4.09 10.72
CA ALA A 100 -2.44 -2.82 10.89
C ALA A 100 -2.13 -2.19 12.25
N GLY A 101 -1.80 -0.91 12.24
CA GLY A 101 -1.46 -0.16 13.45
C GLY A 101 -0.06 -0.39 13.99
N GLN A 102 0.77 -1.18 13.30
CA GLN A 102 2.12 -1.50 13.75
C GLN A 102 3.17 -0.82 12.88
N THR A 103 4.34 -0.57 13.47
CA THR A 103 5.52 -0.08 12.78
C THR A 103 6.59 -1.16 12.81
N VAL A 104 7.11 -1.53 11.64
CA VAL A 104 8.15 -2.54 11.53
C VAL A 104 9.25 -2.05 10.59
N PRO A 105 10.48 -2.53 10.71
CA PRO A 105 11.55 -2.15 9.80
C PRO A 105 11.31 -2.74 8.40
N LEU A 106 11.67 -1.98 7.37
CA LEU A 106 11.74 -2.50 6.00
C LEU A 106 13.09 -3.18 5.80
N ASP A 107 13.06 -4.33 5.13
CA ASP A 107 14.30 -5.02 4.79
C ASP A 107 14.87 -4.38 3.51
N PRO A 108 16.05 -3.72 3.58
CA PRO A 108 16.62 -3.05 2.41
C PRO A 108 17.10 -4.02 1.33
N LEU A 109 17.24 -5.30 1.66
CA LEU A 109 17.72 -6.33 0.73
C LEU A 109 16.60 -7.01 -0.06
N LYS A 110 15.36 -6.71 0.27
CA LYS A 110 14.21 -7.31 -0.41
C LYS A 110 13.55 -6.41 -1.43
#